data_657bbc073130c66b1253c502cae99e67
#
_entry.id   657bbc073130c66b1253c502cae99e67
#
_cell.length_a   1.000
_cell.length_b   1.000
_cell.length_c   1.000
_cell.angle_alpha   90.00
_cell.angle_beta   90.00
_cell.angle_gamma   90.00
#
_symmetry.space_group_name_H-M   'P 1'
#
loop_
_entity.id
_entity.type
_entity.pdbx_description
1 polymer ?
#
loop_
_entity_poly.entity_id
_entity_poly.type
_entity_poly.pdbx_seq_one_letter_code
_entity_poly.pdbx_strand_id
1 'polypeptide(L)'
;GLLTLDPGEEFVPTQDEQVEFDRVRENKEKLLRKAFHQSEKRLLTEIRQFLRDERWVSDFALFTAVKQHFGGVMWRQWPDEGIRMRRKESLLQYRMMLDEDVRYHVFCQFIFFRQWQALKAYCNGKGIELFGDMPIYVAEDSADTWTQPEVFQLDKNRAPKRVAGVPPDYFSADGQMWGNPLYRWTYLFFRRYDWWVERMRGMSKLYDIVRVDHFIGFANYY
;
A
#
# COMPACT_ATOMS: atom_id res chain seq x y z
N GLY A 1 7.19 -21.10 -14.68
CA GLY A 1 7.08 -20.56 -13.34
C GLY A 1 8.00 -19.39 -13.09
N LEU A 2 7.74 -18.67 -12.01
CA LEU A 2 8.58 -17.55 -11.53
C LEU A 2 9.61 -18.02 -10.51
N LEU A 3 9.38 -19.18 -9.91
CA LEU A 3 10.18 -19.75 -8.87
C LEU A 3 10.50 -21.22 -9.20
N THR A 4 11.75 -21.59 -9.08
CA THR A 4 12.21 -22.97 -9.03
C THR A 4 12.75 -23.22 -7.62
N LEU A 5 12.18 -24.19 -6.93
CA LEU A 5 12.65 -24.62 -5.62
C LEU A 5 13.82 -25.58 -5.79
N ASP A 6 14.81 -25.51 -4.91
CA ASP A 6 15.88 -26.48 -4.86
C ASP A 6 15.38 -27.80 -4.22
N PRO A 7 16.02 -28.96 -4.54
CA PRO A 7 15.65 -30.22 -3.93
C PRO A 7 15.73 -30.11 -2.39
N GLY A 8 14.63 -30.42 -1.70
CA GLY A 8 14.52 -30.34 -0.24
C GLY A 8 14.02 -28.98 0.30
N GLU A 9 13.81 -27.97 -0.55
CA GLU A 9 13.07 -26.75 -0.17
C GLU A 9 11.56 -27.02 -0.26
N GLU A 10 10.98 -27.47 0.80
CA GLU A 10 9.53 -27.61 0.91
C GLU A 10 8.93 -26.41 1.65
N PHE A 11 7.78 -25.93 1.18
CA PHE A 11 6.92 -25.08 1.97
C PHE A 11 6.40 -25.93 3.12
N VAL A 12 6.91 -25.69 4.34
CA VAL A 12 6.43 -26.41 5.53
C VAL A 12 5.09 -25.80 5.92
N PRO A 13 3.98 -26.51 5.69
CA PRO A 13 2.68 -26.03 6.17
C PRO A 13 2.70 -26.00 7.70
N THR A 14 2.05 -25.00 8.28
CA THR A 14 1.75 -25.02 9.71
C THR A 14 0.78 -26.15 9.97
N GLN A 15 1.11 -27.04 10.91
CA GLN A 15 0.26 -28.19 11.26
C GLN A 15 -0.84 -27.83 12.27
N ASP A 16 -0.84 -26.57 12.76
CA ASP A 16 -1.75 -26.09 13.79
C ASP A 16 -3.03 -25.51 13.20
N GLU A 17 -4.14 -25.63 13.95
CA GLU A 17 -5.43 -25.02 13.61
C GLU A 17 -5.38 -23.48 13.57
N GLN A 18 -4.31 -22.88 14.09
CA GLN A 18 -4.09 -21.44 14.11
C GLN A 18 -3.00 -21.01 13.12
N VAL A 19 -3.22 -19.87 12.46
CA VAL A 19 -2.24 -19.30 11.52
C VAL A 19 -1.17 -18.54 12.26
N GLU A 20 0.09 -19.02 12.20
CA GLU A 20 1.28 -18.31 12.68
C GLU A 20 1.70 -17.23 11.67
N PHE A 21 1.10 -16.05 11.75
CA PHE A 21 1.28 -14.99 10.75
C PHE A 21 2.74 -14.57 10.53
N ASP A 22 3.56 -14.51 11.56
CA ASP A 22 4.96 -14.11 11.43
C ASP A 22 5.76 -15.19 10.67
N ARG A 23 5.57 -16.45 10.97
CA ARG A 23 6.18 -17.58 10.26
C ARG A 23 5.74 -17.62 8.79
N VAL A 24 4.46 -17.40 8.52
CA VAL A 24 3.94 -17.32 7.14
C VAL A 24 4.60 -16.16 6.39
N ARG A 25 4.74 -14.99 7.04
CA ARG A 25 5.39 -13.83 6.46
C ARG A 25 6.85 -14.10 6.11
N GLU A 26 7.62 -14.63 7.05
CA GLU A 26 9.03 -14.97 6.84
C GLU A 26 9.23 -15.96 5.69
N ASN A 27 8.43 -17.02 5.65
CA ASN A 27 8.50 -18.02 4.60
C ASN A 27 8.13 -17.43 3.22
N LYS A 28 7.06 -16.61 3.15
CA LYS A 28 6.67 -15.93 1.92
C LYS A 28 7.74 -14.95 1.46
N GLU A 29 8.35 -14.19 2.37
CA GLU A 29 9.41 -13.24 2.05
C GLU A 29 10.62 -13.95 1.41
N LYS A 30 11.08 -15.07 1.98
CA LYS A 30 12.17 -15.89 1.41
C LYS A 30 11.84 -16.36 -0.01
N LEU A 31 10.65 -16.92 -0.22
CA LEU A 31 10.22 -17.43 -1.52
C LEU A 31 10.06 -16.29 -2.55
N LEU A 32 9.51 -15.15 -2.14
CA LEU A 32 9.33 -14.00 -3.02
C LEU A 32 10.66 -13.37 -3.43
N ARG A 33 11.63 -13.26 -2.51
CA ARG A 33 12.98 -12.79 -2.84
C ARG A 33 13.69 -13.77 -3.80
N LYS A 34 13.56 -15.06 -3.59
CA LYS A 34 14.10 -16.07 -4.52
C LYS A 34 13.46 -15.94 -5.91
N ALA A 35 12.13 -15.78 -5.98
CA ALA A 35 11.42 -15.58 -7.23
C ALA A 35 11.86 -14.28 -7.95
N PHE A 36 12.07 -13.20 -7.19
CA PHE A 36 12.60 -11.94 -7.69
C PHE A 36 13.97 -12.12 -8.34
N HIS A 37 14.94 -12.68 -7.64
CA HIS A 37 16.29 -12.90 -8.18
C HIS A 37 16.30 -13.80 -9.43
N GLN A 38 15.43 -14.81 -9.47
CA GLN A 38 15.35 -15.74 -10.61
C GLN A 38 14.66 -15.13 -11.84
N SER A 39 13.77 -14.15 -11.67
CA SER A 39 12.88 -13.73 -12.75
C SER A 39 12.90 -12.24 -13.10
N GLU A 40 13.45 -11.36 -12.26
CA GLU A 40 13.44 -9.92 -12.47
C GLU A 40 13.99 -9.52 -13.85
N LYS A 41 15.18 -10.02 -14.20
CA LYS A 41 15.83 -9.67 -15.48
C LYS A 41 14.97 -10.05 -16.70
N ARG A 42 14.31 -11.20 -16.64
CA ARG A 42 13.43 -11.68 -17.70
C ARG A 42 12.17 -10.84 -17.83
N LEU A 43 11.66 -10.27 -16.71
CA LEU A 43 10.42 -9.51 -16.65
C LEU A 43 10.64 -7.99 -16.73
N LEU A 44 11.86 -7.54 -16.98
CA LEU A 44 12.23 -6.12 -16.88
C LEU A 44 11.39 -5.22 -17.80
N THR A 45 11.07 -5.67 -19.00
CA THR A 45 10.27 -4.89 -19.95
C THR A 45 8.84 -4.70 -19.46
N GLU A 46 8.22 -5.77 -18.96
CA GLU A 46 6.86 -5.72 -18.42
C GLU A 46 6.80 -4.90 -17.11
N ILE A 47 7.79 -5.05 -16.23
CA ILE A 47 7.91 -4.24 -15.01
C ILE A 47 8.04 -2.75 -15.35
N ARG A 48 8.83 -2.39 -16.35
CA ARG A 48 8.96 -0.99 -16.82
C ARG A 48 7.64 -0.46 -17.38
N GLN A 49 6.89 -1.28 -18.10
CA GLN A 49 5.55 -0.87 -18.56
C GLN A 49 4.61 -0.67 -17.38
N PHE A 50 4.57 -1.61 -16.45
CA PHE A 50 3.76 -1.53 -15.22
C PHE A 50 4.05 -0.24 -14.43
N LEU A 51 5.31 0.15 -14.27
CA LEU A 51 5.69 1.41 -13.61
C LEU A 51 5.22 2.67 -14.35
N ARG A 52 5.06 2.61 -15.68
CA ARG A 52 4.46 3.73 -16.44
C ARG A 52 2.95 3.83 -16.22
N ASP A 53 2.29 2.69 -16.09
CA ASP A 53 0.84 2.59 -15.95
C ASP A 53 0.39 2.81 -14.49
N GLU A 54 1.24 2.44 -13.52
CA GLU A 54 1.00 2.51 -12.07
C GLU A 54 2.07 3.37 -11.38
N ARG A 55 2.04 4.68 -11.63
CA ARG A 55 3.08 5.62 -11.17
C ARG A 55 3.28 5.65 -9.65
N TRP A 56 2.22 5.39 -8.89
CA TRP A 56 2.24 5.34 -7.43
C TRP A 56 3.17 4.24 -6.88
N VAL A 57 3.38 3.17 -7.65
CA VAL A 57 4.19 2.01 -7.22
C VAL A 57 5.63 2.40 -6.91
N SER A 58 6.20 3.34 -7.65
CA SER A 58 7.58 3.79 -7.43
C SER A 58 7.78 4.43 -6.05
N ASP A 59 6.84 5.25 -5.61
CA ASP A 59 6.90 5.89 -4.30
C ASP A 59 6.50 4.94 -3.17
N PHE A 60 5.52 4.08 -3.41
CA PHE A 60 5.15 3.00 -2.48
C PHE A 60 6.33 2.06 -2.21
N ALA A 61 7.04 1.63 -3.24
CA ALA A 61 8.19 0.75 -3.11
C ALA A 61 9.33 1.40 -2.31
N LEU A 62 9.61 2.68 -2.58
CA LEU A 62 10.59 3.43 -1.79
C LEU A 62 10.15 3.58 -0.33
N PHE A 63 8.88 3.93 -0.09
CA PHE A 63 8.34 4.03 1.27
C PHE A 63 8.54 2.73 2.05
N THR A 64 8.19 1.60 1.42
CA THR A 64 8.27 0.28 2.07
C THR A 64 9.72 -0.11 2.34
N ALA A 65 10.63 0.13 1.38
CA ALA A 65 12.06 -0.15 1.54
C ALA A 65 12.68 0.69 2.67
N VAL A 66 12.38 2.00 2.72
CA VAL A 66 12.86 2.90 3.78
C VAL A 66 12.28 2.51 5.13
N LYS A 67 10.99 2.16 5.19
CA LYS A 67 10.35 1.69 6.42
C LYS A 67 11.02 0.42 6.96
N GLN A 68 11.31 -0.56 6.10
CA GLN A 68 12.05 -1.76 6.49
C GLN A 68 13.47 -1.44 6.95
N HIS A 69 14.18 -0.54 6.25
CA HIS A 69 15.52 -0.09 6.62
C HIS A 69 15.57 0.49 8.03
N PHE A 70 14.53 1.19 8.46
CA PHE A 70 14.42 1.73 9.82
C PHE A 70 13.67 0.80 10.80
N GLY A 71 13.62 -0.51 10.52
CA GLY A 71 13.06 -1.49 11.45
C GLY A 71 11.53 -1.46 11.57
N GLY A 72 10.82 -0.95 10.57
CA GLY A 72 9.35 -0.94 10.54
C GLY A 72 8.68 0.17 11.35
N VAL A 73 9.45 1.07 11.96
CA VAL A 73 8.89 2.19 12.73
C VAL A 73 8.07 3.14 11.84
N MET A 74 7.13 3.85 12.46
CA MET A 74 6.32 4.86 11.79
C MET A 74 7.18 5.87 11.04
N TRP A 75 6.79 6.23 9.80
CA TRP A 75 7.61 7.09 8.95
C TRP A 75 7.95 8.46 9.57
N ARG A 76 7.09 9.01 10.42
CA ARG A 76 7.38 10.25 11.17
C ARG A 76 8.50 10.10 12.20
N GLN A 77 8.81 8.88 12.59
CA GLN A 77 9.86 8.55 13.55
C GLN A 77 11.19 8.18 12.89
N TRP A 78 11.26 8.16 11.56
CA TRP A 78 12.52 7.89 10.88
C TRP A 78 13.59 8.90 11.31
N PRO A 79 14.81 8.48 11.61
CA PRO A 79 15.83 9.38 12.17
C PRO A 79 16.27 10.47 11.19
N ASP A 80 16.29 10.19 9.88
CA ASP A 80 16.65 11.16 8.86
C ASP A 80 15.45 12.06 8.51
N GLU A 81 15.58 13.35 8.87
CA GLU A 81 14.59 14.38 8.54
C GLU A 81 14.43 14.57 7.03
N GLY A 82 15.53 14.47 6.27
CA GLY A 82 15.50 14.68 4.82
C GLY A 82 14.56 13.71 4.12
N ILE A 83 14.63 12.42 4.47
CA ILE A 83 13.72 11.40 3.89
C ILE A 83 12.30 11.53 4.47
N ARG A 84 12.14 11.87 5.77
CA ARG A 84 10.80 12.14 6.35
C ARG A 84 10.09 13.25 5.59
N MET A 85 10.81 14.33 5.27
CA MET A 85 10.29 15.52 4.59
C MET A 85 10.34 15.41 3.06
N ARG A 86 10.77 14.26 2.53
CA ARG A 86 10.91 13.99 1.09
C ARG A 86 11.80 15.00 0.37
N ARG A 87 12.91 15.42 0.99
CA ARG A 87 13.91 16.27 0.32
C ARG A 87 14.48 15.52 -0.87
N LYS A 88 14.62 16.21 -2.00
CA LYS A 88 15.02 15.61 -3.29
C LYS A 88 16.33 14.82 -3.20
N GLU A 89 17.31 15.37 -2.50
CA GLU A 89 18.62 14.75 -2.30
C GLU A 89 18.49 13.44 -1.50
N SER A 90 17.72 13.47 -0.41
CA SER A 90 17.48 12.26 0.40
C SER A 90 16.70 11.21 -0.37
N LEU A 91 15.68 11.59 -1.14
CA LEU A 91 14.95 10.64 -1.99
C LEU A 91 15.89 9.95 -2.98
N LEU A 92 16.81 10.68 -3.61
CA LEU A 92 17.79 10.10 -4.53
C LEU A 92 18.75 9.17 -3.80
N GLN A 93 19.30 9.63 -2.67
CA GLN A 93 20.23 8.85 -1.84
C GLN A 93 19.63 7.52 -1.40
N TYR A 94 18.40 7.51 -0.84
CA TYR A 94 17.74 6.29 -0.39
C TYR A 94 17.33 5.39 -1.54
N ARG A 95 16.94 5.94 -2.71
CA ARG A 95 16.69 5.12 -3.92
C ARG A 95 17.95 4.38 -4.37
N MET A 96 19.11 5.03 -4.30
CA MET A 96 20.38 4.40 -4.67
C MET A 96 20.83 3.38 -3.61
N MET A 97 20.72 3.75 -2.34
CA MET A 97 21.15 2.90 -1.22
C MET A 97 20.31 1.61 -1.10
N LEU A 98 19.01 1.71 -1.34
CA LEU A 98 18.04 0.62 -1.20
C LEU A 98 17.51 0.12 -2.57
N ASP A 99 18.31 0.27 -3.65
CA ASP A 99 17.89 -0.05 -5.01
C ASP A 99 17.31 -1.46 -5.15
N GLU A 100 17.96 -2.45 -4.57
CA GLU A 100 17.50 -3.85 -4.62
C GLU A 100 16.15 -4.03 -3.92
N ASP A 101 15.99 -3.47 -2.72
CA ASP A 101 14.73 -3.56 -1.97
C ASP A 101 13.60 -2.81 -2.68
N VAL A 102 13.88 -1.65 -3.25
CA VAL A 102 12.89 -0.90 -4.05
C VAL A 102 12.45 -1.73 -5.27
N ARG A 103 13.39 -2.32 -6.01
CA ARG A 103 13.07 -3.20 -7.14
C ARG A 103 12.29 -4.44 -6.73
N TYR A 104 12.64 -5.03 -5.59
CA TYR A 104 11.91 -6.15 -5.01
C TYR A 104 10.44 -5.78 -4.71
N HIS A 105 10.17 -4.63 -4.06
CA HIS A 105 8.81 -4.20 -3.79
C HIS A 105 8.02 -3.86 -5.06
N VAL A 106 8.68 -3.27 -6.07
CA VAL A 106 8.08 -3.09 -7.40
C VAL A 106 7.70 -4.44 -8.02
N PHE A 107 8.61 -5.41 -7.96
CA PHE A 107 8.36 -6.77 -8.46
C PHE A 107 7.17 -7.42 -7.77
N CYS A 108 7.07 -7.33 -6.45
CA CYS A 108 5.94 -7.88 -5.70
C CYS A 108 4.61 -7.28 -6.13
N GLN A 109 4.53 -5.94 -6.32
CA GLN A 109 3.34 -5.28 -6.83
C GLN A 109 3.01 -5.71 -8.26
N PHE A 110 4.00 -5.77 -9.14
CA PHE A 110 3.81 -6.24 -10.51
C PHE A 110 3.24 -7.67 -10.57
N ILE A 111 3.81 -8.59 -9.80
CA ILE A 111 3.35 -9.99 -9.75
C ILE A 111 1.93 -10.08 -9.19
N PHE A 112 1.63 -9.32 -8.12
CA PHE A 112 0.28 -9.24 -7.57
C PHE A 112 -0.73 -8.79 -8.63
N PHE A 113 -0.49 -7.67 -9.29
CA PHE A 113 -1.39 -7.13 -10.31
C PHE A 113 -1.60 -8.13 -11.46
N ARG A 114 -0.53 -8.75 -11.94
CA ARG A 114 -0.61 -9.75 -13.01
C ARG A 114 -1.46 -10.96 -12.61
N GLN A 115 -1.26 -11.48 -11.40
CA GLN A 115 -2.03 -12.62 -10.88
C GLN A 115 -3.48 -12.24 -10.61
N TRP A 116 -3.69 -11.07 -10.03
CA TRP A 116 -5.03 -10.56 -9.75
C TRP A 116 -5.84 -10.34 -11.02
N GLN A 117 -5.27 -9.73 -12.05
CA GLN A 117 -5.93 -9.54 -13.33
C GLN A 117 -6.30 -10.88 -13.99
N ALA A 118 -5.44 -11.87 -13.91
CA ALA A 118 -5.73 -13.22 -14.42
C ALA A 118 -6.90 -13.86 -13.64
N LEU A 119 -6.90 -13.74 -12.31
CA LEU A 119 -8.01 -14.23 -11.47
C LEU A 119 -9.32 -13.50 -11.78
N LYS A 120 -9.29 -12.16 -11.86
CA LYS A 120 -10.46 -11.35 -12.21
C LYS A 120 -11.03 -11.75 -13.56
N ALA A 121 -10.19 -11.89 -14.58
CA ALA A 121 -10.61 -12.33 -15.91
C ALA A 121 -11.23 -13.73 -15.87
N TYR A 122 -10.67 -14.66 -15.10
CA TYR A 122 -11.23 -16.00 -14.91
C TYR A 122 -12.62 -15.94 -14.25
N CYS A 123 -12.79 -15.17 -13.17
CA CYS A 123 -14.06 -14.99 -12.47
C CYS A 123 -15.12 -14.38 -13.41
N ASN A 124 -14.77 -13.27 -14.09
CA ASN A 124 -15.68 -12.60 -15.02
C ASN A 124 -16.07 -13.52 -16.19
N GLY A 125 -15.15 -14.35 -16.69
CA GLY A 125 -15.45 -15.37 -17.69
C GLY A 125 -16.41 -16.48 -17.22
N LYS A 126 -16.66 -16.58 -15.90
CA LYS A 126 -17.65 -17.45 -15.28
C LYS A 126 -18.93 -16.71 -14.86
N GLY A 127 -19.06 -15.44 -15.18
CA GLY A 127 -20.18 -14.59 -14.77
C GLY A 127 -20.11 -14.17 -13.30
N ILE A 128 -18.93 -14.23 -12.65
CA ILE A 128 -18.72 -13.85 -11.26
C ILE A 128 -18.04 -12.48 -11.24
N GLU A 129 -18.64 -11.52 -10.56
CA GLU A 129 -18.07 -10.18 -10.33
C GLU A 129 -17.33 -10.13 -9.00
N LEU A 130 -16.20 -9.42 -8.98
CA LEU A 130 -15.43 -9.19 -7.77
C LEU A 130 -15.89 -7.92 -7.08
N PHE A 131 -16.31 -8.06 -5.83
CA PHE A 131 -16.79 -6.98 -5.00
C PHE A 131 -15.67 -6.54 -4.05
N GLY A 132 -15.22 -5.27 -4.18
CA GLY A 132 -14.18 -4.67 -3.35
C GLY A 132 -14.73 -3.72 -2.30
N ASP A 133 -14.00 -3.59 -1.20
CA ASP A 133 -14.31 -2.65 -0.12
C ASP A 133 -13.18 -1.63 0.02
N MET A 134 -13.52 -0.34 -0.02
CA MET A 134 -12.57 0.75 0.07
C MET A 134 -12.83 1.55 1.34
N PRO A 135 -11.93 1.51 2.33
CA PRO A 135 -12.05 2.36 3.50
C PRO A 135 -11.93 3.83 3.09
N ILE A 136 -12.77 4.70 3.68
CA ILE A 136 -12.73 6.13 3.38
C ILE A 136 -11.40 6.75 3.78
N TYR A 137 -10.85 6.38 4.93
CA TYR A 137 -9.60 6.93 5.45
C TYR A 137 -8.39 6.04 5.14
N VAL A 138 -7.21 6.64 5.14
CA VAL A 138 -5.92 5.95 5.05
C VAL A 138 -5.23 5.96 6.41
N ALA A 139 -4.33 5.00 6.64
CA ALA A 139 -3.54 4.99 7.86
C ALA A 139 -2.59 6.19 7.90
N GLU A 140 -2.34 6.73 9.11
CA GLU A 140 -1.33 7.76 9.32
C GLU A 140 0.06 7.28 8.86
N ASP A 141 0.38 6.02 9.17
CA ASP A 141 1.62 5.40 8.77
C ASP A 141 1.46 4.68 7.42
N SER A 142 1.34 5.47 6.36
CA SER A 142 1.14 4.98 5.00
C SER A 142 1.98 5.74 3.97
N ALA A 143 2.15 5.14 2.81
CA ALA A 143 2.78 5.80 1.66
C ALA A 143 1.99 7.05 1.24
N ASP A 144 0.65 7.03 1.33
CA ASP A 144 -0.20 8.17 0.96
C ASP A 144 0.12 9.42 1.78
N THR A 145 0.16 9.30 3.11
CA THR A 145 0.44 10.42 4.02
C THR A 145 1.87 10.93 3.89
N TRP A 146 2.81 10.04 3.60
CA TRP A 146 4.19 10.41 3.38
C TRP A 146 4.41 11.08 2.02
N THR A 147 3.77 10.59 0.95
CA THR A 147 3.97 11.09 -0.41
C THR A 147 3.17 12.33 -0.72
N GLN A 148 1.96 12.46 -0.18
CA GLN A 148 1.01 13.53 -0.47
C GLN A 148 0.42 14.15 0.81
N PRO A 149 1.28 14.66 1.72
CA PRO A 149 0.84 15.19 3.01
C PRO A 149 -0.11 16.39 2.88
N GLU A 150 -0.12 17.08 1.74
CA GLU A 150 -1.00 18.21 1.44
C GLU A 150 -2.47 17.80 1.35
N VAL A 151 -2.74 16.54 1.05
CA VAL A 151 -4.10 15.95 0.98
C VAL A 151 -4.74 15.88 2.37
N PHE A 152 -3.93 15.82 3.42
CA PHE A 152 -4.37 15.55 4.78
C PHE A 152 -4.21 16.78 5.70
N GLN A 153 -4.97 16.82 6.80
CA GLN A 153 -4.87 17.87 7.82
C GLN A 153 -3.70 17.60 8.75
N LEU A 154 -2.49 17.78 8.25
CA LEU A 154 -1.25 17.62 9.01
C LEU A 154 -0.70 18.99 9.45
N ASP A 155 0.08 19.00 10.55
CA ASP A 155 0.85 20.16 10.99
C ASP A 155 2.21 20.27 10.25
N LYS A 156 3.04 21.23 10.68
CA LYS A 156 4.38 21.43 10.12
C LYS A 156 5.34 20.24 10.33
N ASN A 157 5.09 19.42 11.33
CA ASN A 157 5.85 18.22 11.66
C ASN A 157 5.23 16.95 11.05
N ARG A 158 4.25 17.12 10.17
CA ARG A 158 3.49 16.05 9.52
C ARG A 158 2.63 15.22 10.48
N ALA A 159 2.38 15.68 11.72
CA ALA A 159 1.44 15.05 12.63
C ALA A 159 -0.01 15.44 12.29
N PRO A 160 -0.96 14.51 12.41
CA PRO A 160 -2.37 14.83 12.21
C PRO A 160 -2.84 15.92 13.17
N LYS A 161 -3.47 16.97 12.65
CA LYS A 161 -4.14 18.00 13.46
C LYS A 161 -5.45 17.52 14.04
N ARG A 162 -6.12 16.65 13.29
CA ARG A 162 -7.37 16.00 13.65
C ARG A 162 -7.36 14.60 13.08
N VAL A 163 -8.00 13.68 13.78
CA VAL A 163 -8.14 12.28 13.37
C VAL A 163 -9.60 11.90 13.25
N ALA A 164 -9.86 10.89 12.44
CA ALA A 164 -11.19 10.34 12.26
C ALA A 164 -11.62 9.51 13.47
N GLY A 165 -12.91 9.52 13.73
CA GLY A 165 -13.58 8.71 14.73
C GLY A 165 -15.08 8.67 14.47
N VAL A 166 -15.82 7.98 15.33
CA VAL A 166 -17.27 7.95 15.38
C VAL A 166 -17.77 8.20 16.79
N PRO A 167 -18.92 8.88 16.95
CA PRO A 167 -19.55 9.07 18.26
C PRO A 167 -20.00 7.72 18.84
N PRO A 168 -20.41 7.70 20.11
CA PRO A 168 -21.06 6.54 20.70
C PRO A 168 -22.21 6.02 19.83
N ASP A 169 -22.23 4.71 19.62
CA ASP A 169 -23.24 4.02 18.84
C ASP A 169 -23.61 2.68 19.48
N TYR A 170 -24.40 1.86 18.77
CA TYR A 170 -24.80 0.54 19.24
C TYR A 170 -23.60 -0.43 19.46
N PHE A 171 -22.51 -0.25 18.70
CA PHE A 171 -21.32 -1.11 18.76
C PHE A 171 -20.29 -0.64 19.79
N SER A 172 -20.29 0.65 20.15
CA SER A 172 -19.35 1.23 21.11
C SER A 172 -20.01 2.34 21.93
N ALA A 173 -20.21 2.10 23.22
CA ALA A 173 -20.82 3.07 24.14
C ALA A 173 -20.00 4.35 24.29
N ASP A 174 -18.68 4.29 24.11
CA ASP A 174 -17.75 5.41 24.22
C ASP A 174 -17.35 6.03 22.86
N GLY A 175 -17.92 5.50 21.75
CA GLY A 175 -17.46 5.82 20.41
C GLY A 175 -16.13 5.18 20.07
N GLN A 176 -15.56 5.54 18.91
CA GLN A 176 -14.27 5.02 18.48
C GLN A 176 -13.39 6.14 17.94
N MET A 177 -12.12 6.14 18.30
CA MET A 177 -11.09 6.99 17.70
C MET A 177 -10.20 6.13 16.82
N TRP A 178 -10.26 6.33 15.50
CA TRP A 178 -9.54 5.48 14.54
C TRP A 178 -8.10 5.92 14.26
N GLY A 179 -7.78 7.19 14.59
CA GLY A 179 -6.42 7.71 14.40
C GLY A 179 -6.03 8.08 12.98
N ASN A 180 -6.90 7.85 12.00
CA ASN A 180 -6.64 8.20 10.61
C ASN A 180 -6.69 9.73 10.41
N PRO A 181 -5.74 10.34 9.67
CA PRO A 181 -5.77 11.78 9.40
C PRO A 181 -6.97 12.18 8.54
N LEU A 182 -7.59 13.32 8.86
CA LEU A 182 -8.68 13.86 8.07
C LEU A 182 -8.17 14.51 6.78
N TYR A 183 -9.03 14.54 5.75
CA TYR A 183 -8.73 15.17 4.45
C TYR A 183 -8.81 16.68 4.50
N ARG A 184 -7.95 17.35 3.75
CA ARG A 184 -8.03 18.80 3.47
C ARG A 184 -8.92 19.04 2.28
N TRP A 185 -10.25 19.01 2.49
CA TRP A 185 -11.25 19.13 1.42
C TRP A 185 -11.08 20.37 0.57
N THR A 186 -10.71 21.52 1.16
CA THR A 186 -10.43 22.75 0.40
C THR A 186 -9.28 22.56 -0.58
N TYR A 187 -8.18 21.91 -0.17
CA TYR A 187 -7.07 21.60 -1.06
C TYR A 187 -7.48 20.65 -2.18
N LEU A 188 -8.21 19.59 -1.83
CA LEU A 188 -8.73 18.63 -2.80
C LEU A 188 -9.69 19.26 -3.80
N PHE A 189 -10.55 20.18 -3.37
CA PHE A 189 -11.45 20.93 -4.26
C PHE A 189 -10.68 21.69 -5.33
N PHE A 190 -9.65 22.47 -4.96
CA PHE A 190 -8.83 23.20 -5.93
C PHE A 190 -8.02 22.29 -6.85
N ARG A 191 -7.74 21.06 -6.40
CA ARG A 191 -7.11 20.02 -7.19
C ARG A 191 -8.11 19.17 -7.99
N ARG A 192 -9.39 19.55 -8.03
CA ARG A 192 -10.47 18.78 -8.68
C ARG A 192 -10.55 17.33 -8.20
N TYR A 193 -10.23 17.09 -6.93
CA TYR A 193 -10.25 15.80 -6.28
C TYR A 193 -9.37 14.73 -6.97
N ASP A 194 -8.29 15.16 -7.61
CA ASP A 194 -7.41 14.29 -8.39
C ASP A 194 -6.92 13.04 -7.62
N TRP A 195 -6.58 13.21 -6.34
CA TRP A 195 -6.20 12.10 -5.47
C TRP A 195 -7.32 11.05 -5.33
N TRP A 196 -8.55 11.49 -5.13
CA TRP A 196 -9.71 10.60 -5.04
C TRP A 196 -10.01 9.92 -6.38
N VAL A 197 -9.89 10.66 -7.49
CA VAL A 197 -10.06 10.11 -8.84
C VAL A 197 -9.04 9.01 -9.11
N GLU A 198 -7.77 9.22 -8.75
CA GLU A 198 -6.73 8.18 -8.92
C GLU A 198 -7.00 6.97 -8.02
N ARG A 199 -7.44 7.19 -6.77
CA ARG A 199 -7.78 6.11 -5.84
C ARG A 199 -8.94 5.26 -6.37
N MET A 200 -10.02 5.90 -6.85
CA MET A 200 -11.16 5.20 -7.46
C MET A 200 -10.74 4.45 -8.74
N ARG A 201 -9.91 5.08 -9.56
CA ARG A 201 -9.36 4.43 -10.77
C ARG A 201 -8.53 3.19 -10.42
N GLY A 202 -7.72 3.25 -9.37
CA GLY A 202 -6.99 2.09 -8.85
C GLY A 202 -7.92 0.96 -8.44
N MET A 203 -8.97 1.28 -7.68
CA MET A 203 -9.96 0.30 -7.22
C MET A 203 -10.73 -0.34 -8.40
N SER A 204 -11.12 0.44 -9.42
CA SER A 204 -11.83 -0.08 -10.60
C SER A 204 -10.99 -1.04 -11.45
N LYS A 205 -9.66 -0.97 -11.37
CA LYS A 205 -8.78 -1.98 -12.00
C LYS A 205 -8.84 -3.32 -11.28
N LEU A 206 -9.03 -3.30 -9.97
CA LEU A 206 -9.00 -4.50 -9.13
C LEU A 206 -10.40 -5.16 -9.03
N TYR A 207 -11.45 -4.37 -8.99
CA TYR A 207 -12.81 -4.84 -8.69
C TYR A 207 -13.80 -4.44 -9.78
N ASP A 208 -14.90 -5.16 -9.86
CA ASP A 208 -16.04 -4.84 -10.74
C ASP A 208 -17.02 -3.92 -10.03
N ILE A 209 -17.21 -4.15 -8.73
CA ILE A 209 -18.05 -3.35 -7.84
C ILE A 209 -17.20 -2.87 -6.68
N VAL A 210 -17.32 -1.60 -6.29
CA VAL A 210 -16.60 -1.01 -5.16
C VAL A 210 -17.57 -0.42 -4.17
N ARG A 211 -17.57 -0.92 -2.94
CA ARG A 211 -18.21 -0.28 -1.80
C ARG A 211 -17.25 0.73 -1.17
N VAL A 212 -17.73 1.92 -0.89
CA VAL A 212 -17.00 2.89 -0.05
C VAL A 212 -17.52 2.75 1.37
N ASP A 213 -16.66 2.30 2.26
CA ASP A 213 -17.02 2.15 3.68
C ASP A 213 -17.12 3.52 4.37
N HIS A 214 -18.02 3.62 5.36
CA HIS A 214 -18.27 4.85 6.11
C HIS A 214 -18.54 6.08 5.23
N PHE A 215 -19.37 5.95 4.19
CA PHE A 215 -19.64 7.00 3.20
C PHE A 215 -20.07 8.34 3.81
N ILE A 216 -20.75 8.32 4.97
CA ILE A 216 -21.15 9.52 5.70
C ILE A 216 -19.96 10.42 6.06
N GLY A 217 -18.76 9.87 6.17
CA GLY A 217 -17.52 10.60 6.42
C GLY A 217 -17.11 11.58 5.32
N PHE A 218 -17.75 11.55 4.15
CA PHE A 218 -17.60 12.61 3.13
C PHE A 218 -18.36 13.89 3.49
N ALA A 219 -19.46 13.78 4.22
CA ALA A 219 -20.29 14.92 4.61
C ALA A 219 -20.01 15.37 6.05
N ASN A 220 -19.92 14.42 6.97
CA ASN A 220 -19.72 14.67 8.39
C ASN A 220 -18.67 13.73 8.96
N TYR A 221 -17.81 14.25 9.81
CA TYR A 221 -16.84 13.46 10.59
C TYR A 221 -16.82 13.96 12.04
N TYR A 222 -16.57 13.03 12.93
CA TYR A 222 -16.55 13.28 14.38
C TYR A 222 -15.12 13.55 14.86
#